data_73d613ff306a4c76d1795c2a85d51c31
#
_entry.id   73d613ff306a4c76d1795c2a85d51c31
#
_cell.length_a   1.000
_cell.length_b   1.000
_cell.length_c   1.000
_cell.angle_alpha   90.00
_cell.angle_beta   90.00
_cell.angle_gamma   90.00
#
_symmetry.space_group_name_H-M   'P 1'
#
loop_
_entity.id
_entity.type
_entity.pdbx_description
1 polymer ?
#
loop_
_entity_poly.entity_id
_entity_poly.type
_entity_poly.pdbx_seq_one_letter_code
_entity_poly.pdbx_strand_id
1 'polypeptide(L)'
;DIFYADGTTDTKVINVNELNILGKHNYENVMAAVGMSVSFGVPMDKIVEVLKRFQAVEHRIEYVTEKRGVKFYNDSKGTNPDAAIQGIRAMNRPTLLIGGGYDKQSEYDEWIESFDGKVKKLVLIGQTKEKIAECAKKHGFEDVILCDTFEEAIDTCYANAVSGDAVLLSPACASWGMFANYEAVSYTHLTLPT
;
A
#
# COMPACT_ATOMS: atom_id res chain seq x y z
N ASP A 1 3.65 6.20 19.20
CA ASP A 1 4.78 7.13 19.39
C ASP A 1 6.11 6.43 19.21
N ILE A 2 7.10 7.13 18.67
CA ILE A 2 8.49 6.71 18.58
C ILE A 2 9.27 7.47 19.66
N PHE A 3 10.09 6.74 20.42
CA PHE A 3 10.96 7.28 21.47
C PHE A 3 12.43 6.96 21.17
N TYR A 4 13.32 7.85 21.59
CA TYR A 4 14.74 7.60 21.65
C TYR A 4 15.15 7.44 23.12
N ALA A 5 15.75 6.28 23.43
CA ALA A 5 16.26 5.95 24.75
C ALA A 5 17.79 6.04 24.76
N ASP A 6 18.38 6.86 25.62
CA ASP A 6 19.84 7.00 25.78
C ASP A 6 20.39 6.17 26.96
N GLY A 7 19.52 5.37 27.58
CA GLY A 7 19.81 4.57 28.79
C GLY A 7 19.56 5.31 30.11
N THR A 8 19.26 6.60 30.07
CA THR A 8 18.91 7.40 31.25
C THR A 8 17.55 8.05 31.14
N THR A 9 17.16 8.46 29.94
CA THR A 9 15.88 9.13 29.66
C THR A 9 15.28 8.62 28.34
N ASP A 10 13.94 8.57 28.32
CA ASP A 10 13.19 8.30 27.10
C ASP A 10 12.67 9.63 26.54
N THR A 11 13.22 10.04 25.42
CA THR A 11 12.80 11.27 24.72
C THR A 11 11.81 10.91 23.60
N LYS A 12 10.59 11.50 23.65
CA LYS A 12 9.64 11.35 22.55
C LYS A 12 10.18 12.04 21.30
N VAL A 13 10.26 11.29 20.20
CA VAL A 13 10.70 11.79 18.91
C VAL A 13 9.50 12.30 18.12
N ILE A 14 8.52 11.42 17.83
CA ILE A 14 7.36 11.76 17.00
C ILE A 14 6.18 10.82 17.25
N ASN A 15 4.96 11.30 17.02
CA ASN A 15 3.81 10.43 16.91
C ASN A 15 3.75 9.85 15.47
N VAL A 16 3.51 8.56 15.34
CA VAL A 16 3.46 7.89 14.02
C VAL A 16 2.36 8.46 13.11
N ASN A 17 1.31 9.06 13.67
CA ASN A 17 0.26 9.72 12.91
C ASN A 17 0.69 11.07 12.30
N GLU A 18 1.84 11.61 12.72
CA GLU A 18 2.46 12.81 12.13
C GLU A 18 3.38 12.49 10.95
N LEU A 19 3.61 11.18 10.68
CA LEU A 19 4.40 10.72 9.54
C LEU A 19 3.53 10.64 8.28
N ASN A 20 4.08 10.99 7.12
CA ASN A 20 3.43 10.84 5.82
C ASN A 20 3.67 9.45 5.19
N ILE A 21 4.11 8.48 5.99
CA ILE A 21 4.36 7.10 5.58
C ILE A 21 3.59 6.14 6.46
N LEU A 22 3.11 5.05 5.88
CA LEU A 22 2.27 4.06 6.57
C LEU A 22 3.00 2.72 6.73
N GLY A 23 2.59 1.99 7.76
CA GLY A 23 2.99 0.61 7.99
C GLY A 23 4.13 0.45 8.98
N LYS A 24 4.06 -0.65 9.75
CA LYS A 24 4.99 -0.95 10.84
C LYS A 24 6.44 -1.00 10.36
N HIS A 25 6.68 -1.60 9.18
CA HIS A 25 8.01 -1.67 8.58
C HIS A 25 8.62 -0.29 8.30
N ASN A 26 7.80 0.71 7.93
CA ASN A 26 8.27 2.08 7.75
C ASN A 26 8.58 2.75 9.09
N TYR A 27 7.83 2.45 10.15
CA TYR A 27 8.15 2.94 11.49
C TYR A 27 9.48 2.34 12.02
N GLU A 28 9.76 1.08 11.71
CA GLU A 28 11.05 0.42 11.99
C GLU A 28 12.20 1.11 11.22
N ASN A 29 11.99 1.45 9.94
CA ASN A 29 12.95 2.23 9.15
C ASN A 29 13.19 3.62 9.75
N VAL A 30 12.14 4.30 10.20
CA VAL A 30 12.26 5.59 10.90
C VAL A 30 13.07 5.45 12.18
N MET A 31 12.80 4.43 13.00
CA MET A 31 13.57 4.21 14.23
C MET A 31 15.06 3.98 13.95
N ALA A 32 15.38 3.18 12.92
CA ALA A 32 16.76 2.97 12.49
C ALA A 32 17.41 4.28 12.00
N ALA A 33 16.70 5.08 11.19
CA ALA A 33 17.19 6.36 10.70
C ALA A 33 17.43 7.35 11.85
N VAL A 34 16.53 7.41 12.82
CA VAL A 34 16.69 8.25 14.04
C VAL A 34 17.92 7.83 14.80
N GLY A 35 18.10 6.54 15.10
CA GLY A 35 19.25 6.02 15.83
C GLY A 35 20.57 6.35 15.14
N MET A 36 20.66 6.15 13.84
CA MET A 36 21.84 6.51 13.05
C MET A 36 22.09 8.03 13.09
N SER A 37 21.06 8.86 12.84
CA SER A 37 21.21 10.31 12.81
C SER A 37 21.70 10.88 14.14
N VAL A 38 21.15 10.39 15.25
CA VAL A 38 21.61 10.79 16.60
C VAL A 38 23.06 10.37 16.82
N SER A 39 23.45 9.16 16.39
CA SER A 39 24.83 8.67 16.51
C SER A 39 25.82 9.52 15.71
N PHE A 40 25.38 10.17 14.63
CA PHE A 40 26.16 11.15 13.87
C PHE A 40 26.08 12.58 14.44
N GLY A 41 25.41 12.78 15.56
CA GLY A 41 25.31 14.08 16.23
C GLY A 41 24.31 15.05 15.59
N VAL A 42 23.35 14.57 14.78
CA VAL A 42 22.30 15.42 14.23
C VAL A 42 21.36 15.86 15.36
N PRO A 43 21.05 17.16 15.52
CA PRO A 43 20.14 17.65 16.52
C PRO A 43 18.73 17.06 16.37
N MET A 44 18.08 16.69 17.49
CA MET A 44 16.78 16.03 17.50
C MET A 44 15.68 16.85 16.83
N ASP A 45 15.69 18.19 17.00
CA ASP A 45 14.73 19.10 16.36
C ASP A 45 14.80 19.01 14.83
N LYS A 46 16.02 18.87 14.27
CA LYS A 46 16.23 18.69 12.84
C LYS A 46 15.76 17.33 12.34
N ILE A 47 15.97 16.28 13.14
CA ILE A 47 15.45 14.94 12.82
C ILE A 47 13.93 15.00 12.74
N VAL A 48 13.26 15.55 13.74
CA VAL A 48 11.79 15.68 13.78
C VAL A 48 11.25 16.52 12.63
N GLU A 49 11.90 17.65 12.32
CA GLU A 49 11.54 18.50 11.17
C GLU A 49 11.53 17.71 9.86
N VAL A 50 12.58 16.90 9.61
CA VAL A 50 12.70 16.09 8.40
C VAL A 50 11.66 14.98 8.39
N LEU A 51 11.44 14.28 9.51
CA LEU A 51 10.45 13.21 9.61
C LEU A 51 9.03 13.67 9.26
N LYS A 52 8.63 14.87 9.71
CA LYS A 52 7.29 15.44 9.43
C LYS A 52 7.06 15.77 7.95
N ARG A 53 8.12 16.11 7.22
CA ARG A 53 8.03 16.44 5.78
C ARG A 53 8.40 15.31 4.84
N PHE A 54 9.00 14.22 5.36
CA PHE A 54 9.40 13.09 4.55
C PHE A 54 8.16 12.44 3.90
N GLN A 55 8.21 12.24 2.58
CA GLN A 55 7.17 11.56 1.82
C GLN A 55 7.58 10.10 1.56
N ALA A 56 6.60 9.23 1.36
CA ALA A 56 6.86 7.87 0.93
C ALA A 56 7.67 7.86 -0.38
N VAL A 57 8.47 6.82 -0.57
CA VAL A 57 9.12 6.58 -1.86
C VAL A 57 8.02 6.34 -2.90
N GLU A 58 8.12 7.01 -4.04
CA GLU A 58 7.20 6.84 -5.17
C GLU A 58 6.93 5.35 -5.45
N HIS A 59 5.69 5.04 -5.80
CA HIS A 59 5.22 3.70 -6.13
C HIS A 59 5.16 2.69 -4.96
N ARG A 60 5.43 3.10 -3.72
CA ARG A 60 5.38 2.22 -2.54
C ARG A 60 4.46 2.78 -1.47
N ILE A 61 3.22 2.28 -1.43
CA ILE A 61 2.15 2.72 -0.51
C ILE A 61 2.06 4.25 -0.49
N GLU A 62 2.29 4.83 -1.65
CA GLU A 62 2.30 6.27 -1.88
C GLU A 62 0.88 6.82 -1.79
N TYR A 63 0.66 7.84 -0.96
CA TYR A 63 -0.61 8.55 -0.96
C TYR A 63 -0.72 9.39 -2.23
N VAL A 64 -1.78 9.16 -3.01
CA VAL A 64 -2.02 9.85 -4.28
C VAL A 64 -2.97 11.02 -4.11
N THR A 65 -4.16 10.76 -3.59
CA THR A 65 -5.22 11.77 -3.45
C THR A 65 -6.34 11.31 -2.51
N GLU A 66 -7.24 12.23 -2.16
CA GLU A 66 -8.50 11.90 -1.50
C GLU A 66 -9.66 12.50 -2.30
N LYS A 67 -10.64 11.68 -2.67
CA LYS A 67 -11.88 12.11 -3.34
C LYS A 67 -13.08 11.54 -2.61
N ARG A 68 -14.08 12.36 -2.31
CA ARG A 68 -15.30 11.96 -1.56
C ARG A 68 -15.03 11.27 -0.23
N GLY A 69 -13.91 11.62 0.46
CA GLY A 69 -13.49 10.99 1.71
C GLY A 69 -12.85 9.60 1.54
N VAL A 70 -12.60 9.16 0.30
CA VAL A 70 -11.88 7.93 -0.05
C VAL A 70 -10.43 8.28 -0.35
N LYS A 71 -9.48 7.62 0.33
CA LYS A 71 -8.04 7.80 0.07
C LYS A 71 -7.53 6.79 -0.96
N PHE A 72 -6.73 7.26 -1.88
CA PHE A 72 -6.12 6.46 -2.94
C PHE A 72 -4.61 6.30 -2.67
N TYR A 73 -4.14 5.06 -2.72
CA TYR A 73 -2.75 4.68 -2.50
C TYR A 73 -2.19 3.88 -3.66
N ASN A 74 -0.96 4.21 -4.04
CA ASN A 74 -0.21 3.56 -5.10
C ASN A 74 0.92 2.71 -4.50
N ASP A 75 0.80 1.40 -4.65
CA ASP A 75 1.82 0.42 -4.31
C ASP A 75 2.13 -0.45 -5.55
N SER A 76 2.26 0.19 -6.72
CA SER A 76 2.57 -0.50 -7.99
C SER A 76 3.88 -1.29 -7.94
N LYS A 77 4.77 -0.97 -7.00
CA LYS A 77 6.00 -1.71 -6.68
C LYS A 77 5.74 -3.03 -5.93
N GLY A 78 4.53 -3.27 -5.45
CA GLY A 78 4.05 -4.54 -4.89
C GLY A 78 3.84 -5.60 -5.96
N THR A 79 4.90 -5.97 -6.70
CA THR A 79 4.87 -6.84 -7.89
C THR A 79 4.98 -8.33 -7.58
N ASN A 80 4.84 -8.73 -6.34
CA ASN A 80 4.79 -10.10 -5.85
C ASN A 80 3.93 -10.18 -4.56
N PRO A 81 3.46 -11.38 -4.17
CA PRO A 81 2.60 -11.55 -2.99
C PRO A 81 3.20 -11.00 -1.69
N ASP A 82 4.48 -11.26 -1.41
CA ASP A 82 5.14 -10.83 -0.17
C ASP A 82 5.14 -9.31 -0.02
N ALA A 83 5.43 -8.58 -1.10
CA ALA A 83 5.40 -7.13 -1.12
C ALA A 83 3.97 -6.60 -0.93
N ALA A 84 2.99 -7.19 -1.63
CA ALA A 84 1.59 -6.80 -1.54
C ALA A 84 0.98 -7.06 -0.15
N ILE A 85 1.40 -8.12 0.55
CA ILE A 85 1.05 -8.36 1.95
C ILE A 85 1.44 -7.16 2.84
N GLN A 86 2.60 -6.58 2.64
CA GLN A 86 3.02 -5.40 3.40
C GLN A 86 2.16 -4.18 3.07
N GLY A 87 1.74 -4.03 1.81
CA GLY A 87 0.79 -3.00 1.38
C GLY A 87 -0.53 -3.10 2.15
N ILE A 88 -1.14 -4.29 2.19
CA ILE A 88 -2.39 -4.54 2.92
C ILE A 88 -2.23 -4.30 4.43
N ARG A 89 -1.16 -4.83 5.02
CA ARG A 89 -0.88 -4.66 6.45
C ARG A 89 -0.74 -3.20 6.87
N ALA A 90 -0.24 -2.36 5.97
CA ALA A 90 -0.09 -0.93 6.21
C ALA A 90 -1.43 -0.17 6.20
N MET A 91 -2.49 -0.71 5.58
CA MET A 91 -3.79 -0.05 5.53
C MET A 91 -4.43 0.04 6.91
N ASN A 92 -4.97 1.22 7.20
CA ASN A 92 -5.67 1.56 8.45
C ASN A 92 -7.15 1.92 8.24
N ARG A 93 -7.68 1.63 7.05
CA ARG A 93 -9.08 1.85 6.65
C ARG A 93 -9.59 0.61 5.92
N PRO A 94 -10.91 0.37 5.86
CA PRO A 94 -11.47 -0.62 4.95
C PRO A 94 -11.01 -0.34 3.53
N THR A 95 -10.49 -1.35 2.84
CA THR A 95 -9.73 -1.17 1.60
C THR A 95 -10.36 -1.91 0.44
N LEU A 96 -10.54 -1.23 -0.70
CA LEU A 96 -10.75 -1.84 -1.99
C LEU A 96 -9.37 -2.06 -2.63
N LEU A 97 -9.04 -3.30 -2.94
CA LEU A 97 -7.72 -3.70 -3.40
C LEU A 97 -7.74 -4.01 -4.90
N ILE A 98 -6.91 -3.32 -5.67
CA ILE A 98 -6.66 -3.65 -7.09
C ILE A 98 -5.45 -4.57 -7.15
N GLY A 99 -5.66 -5.78 -7.69
CA GLY A 99 -4.64 -6.81 -7.82
C GLY A 99 -4.65 -7.51 -9.18
N GLY A 100 -3.66 -8.37 -9.39
CA GLY A 100 -3.51 -9.14 -10.62
C GLY A 100 -2.53 -8.53 -11.62
N GLY A 101 -2.28 -9.25 -12.71
CA GLY A 101 -1.32 -8.89 -13.74
C GLY A 101 -0.76 -10.12 -14.45
N TYR A 102 0.55 -10.13 -14.72
CA TYR A 102 1.24 -11.23 -15.38
C TYR A 102 1.52 -12.40 -14.42
N ASP A 103 1.29 -13.64 -14.86
CA ASP A 103 1.52 -14.84 -14.04
C ASP A 103 3.01 -15.24 -14.02
N LYS A 104 3.62 -15.04 -12.85
CA LYS A 104 4.96 -15.56 -12.53
C LYS A 104 4.92 -16.94 -11.87
N GLN A 105 3.78 -17.64 -11.95
CA GLN A 105 3.52 -18.89 -11.26
C GLN A 105 3.56 -18.74 -9.72
N SER A 106 3.19 -17.57 -9.22
CA SER A 106 3.11 -17.31 -7.78
C SER A 106 1.89 -17.99 -7.16
N GLU A 107 2.02 -18.37 -5.88
CA GLU A 107 0.89 -18.75 -5.03
C GLU A 107 0.33 -17.52 -4.32
N TYR A 108 -0.98 -17.51 -4.05
CA TYR A 108 -1.67 -16.33 -3.50
C TYR A 108 -2.35 -16.61 -2.16
N ASP A 109 -2.21 -17.82 -1.61
CA ASP A 109 -2.89 -18.26 -0.38
C ASP A 109 -2.55 -17.32 0.80
N GLU A 110 -1.27 -17.10 1.08
CA GLU A 110 -0.82 -16.20 2.16
C GLU A 110 -1.24 -14.74 1.93
N TRP A 111 -1.29 -14.31 0.67
CA TRP A 111 -1.73 -12.96 0.33
C TRP A 111 -3.22 -12.77 0.64
N ILE A 112 -4.08 -13.73 0.27
CA ILE A 112 -5.51 -13.70 0.60
C ILE A 112 -5.73 -13.79 2.13
N GLU A 113 -5.01 -14.68 2.82
CA GLU A 113 -5.07 -14.79 4.28
C GLU A 113 -4.68 -13.48 4.99
N SER A 114 -3.77 -12.71 4.41
CA SER A 114 -3.33 -11.43 4.96
C SER A 114 -4.39 -10.32 4.92
N PHE A 115 -5.54 -10.56 4.28
CA PHE A 115 -6.63 -9.57 4.20
C PHE A 115 -7.18 -9.22 5.58
N ASP A 116 -7.30 -10.19 6.49
CA ASP A 116 -7.59 -10.02 7.92
C ASP A 116 -8.69 -8.97 8.19
N GLY A 117 -9.78 -9.02 7.42
CA GLY A 117 -10.90 -8.08 7.51
C GLY A 117 -10.62 -6.66 7.01
N LYS A 118 -9.41 -6.34 6.57
CA LYS A 118 -9.06 -5.02 6.03
C LYS A 118 -9.51 -4.83 4.58
N VAL A 119 -9.40 -5.90 3.77
CA VAL A 119 -9.84 -5.86 2.38
C VAL A 119 -11.35 -6.10 2.33
N LYS A 120 -12.07 -5.09 1.87
CA LYS A 120 -13.51 -5.07 1.73
C LYS A 120 -13.96 -5.61 0.36
N LYS A 121 -13.15 -5.38 -0.66
CA LYS A 121 -13.41 -5.82 -2.03
C LYS A 121 -12.09 -6.00 -2.77
N LEU A 122 -11.99 -7.09 -3.52
CA LEU A 122 -10.86 -7.41 -4.37
C LEU A 122 -11.26 -7.19 -5.84
N VAL A 123 -10.58 -6.27 -6.52
CA VAL A 123 -10.80 -5.97 -7.94
C VAL A 123 -9.60 -6.48 -8.71
N LEU A 124 -9.82 -7.43 -9.63
CA LEU A 124 -8.76 -8.18 -10.29
C LEU A 124 -8.69 -7.89 -11.78
N ILE A 125 -7.46 -7.74 -12.27
CA ILE A 125 -7.15 -7.50 -13.67
C ILE A 125 -6.07 -8.46 -14.19
N GLY A 126 -5.89 -8.48 -15.50
CA GLY A 126 -4.80 -9.17 -16.16
C GLY A 126 -4.92 -10.68 -16.17
N GLN A 127 -3.81 -11.34 -16.50
CA GLN A 127 -3.76 -12.78 -16.77
C GLN A 127 -4.09 -13.65 -15.55
N THR A 128 -3.81 -13.16 -14.35
CA THR A 128 -3.96 -13.91 -13.11
C THR A 128 -5.32 -13.76 -12.45
N LYS A 129 -6.23 -12.97 -13.01
CA LYS A 129 -7.50 -12.59 -12.36
C LYS A 129 -8.36 -13.80 -11.96
N GLU A 130 -8.50 -14.78 -12.83
CA GLU A 130 -9.29 -15.99 -12.53
C GLU A 130 -8.60 -16.86 -11.47
N LYS A 131 -7.28 -17.08 -11.59
CA LYS A 131 -6.48 -17.85 -10.62
C LYS A 131 -6.58 -17.25 -9.20
N ILE A 132 -6.45 -15.94 -9.10
CA ILE A 132 -6.57 -15.25 -7.81
C ILE A 132 -8.00 -15.31 -7.27
N ALA A 133 -9.01 -15.15 -8.12
CA ALA A 133 -10.41 -15.25 -7.71
C ALA A 133 -10.77 -16.66 -7.17
N GLU A 134 -10.26 -17.71 -7.80
CA GLU A 134 -10.42 -19.09 -7.31
C GLU A 134 -9.73 -19.27 -5.95
N CYS A 135 -8.51 -18.76 -5.79
CA CYS A 135 -7.80 -18.77 -4.52
C CYS A 135 -8.58 -18.01 -3.44
N ALA A 136 -9.08 -16.80 -3.74
CA ALA A 136 -9.89 -16.02 -2.80
C ALA A 136 -11.14 -16.79 -2.34
N LYS A 137 -11.86 -17.41 -3.27
CA LYS A 137 -13.03 -18.25 -2.98
C LYS A 137 -12.67 -19.45 -2.10
N LYS A 138 -11.56 -20.12 -2.35
CA LYS A 138 -11.06 -21.24 -1.54
C LYS A 138 -10.82 -20.83 -0.07
N HIS A 139 -10.40 -19.59 0.16
CA HIS A 139 -10.19 -18.99 1.48
C HIS A 139 -11.44 -18.28 2.04
N GLY A 140 -12.61 -18.43 1.40
CA GLY A 140 -13.87 -17.85 1.87
C GLY A 140 -14.04 -16.36 1.62
N PHE A 141 -13.21 -15.77 0.75
CA PHE A 141 -13.37 -14.38 0.34
C PHE A 141 -14.14 -14.29 -0.99
N GLU A 142 -15.38 -13.80 -0.91
CA GLU A 142 -16.33 -13.81 -2.04
C GLU A 142 -16.50 -12.44 -2.73
N ASP A 143 -16.09 -11.35 -2.06
CA ASP A 143 -16.21 -9.97 -2.58
C ASP A 143 -15.16 -9.67 -3.67
N VAL A 144 -15.25 -10.37 -4.79
CA VAL A 144 -14.32 -10.29 -5.92
C VAL A 144 -15.02 -9.77 -7.16
N ILE A 145 -14.39 -8.81 -7.85
CA ILE A 145 -14.83 -8.30 -9.16
C ILE A 145 -13.69 -8.48 -10.16
N LEU A 146 -13.99 -9.04 -11.33
CA LEU A 146 -13.05 -9.18 -12.44
C LEU A 146 -13.27 -8.04 -13.43
N CYS A 147 -12.20 -7.37 -13.81
CA CYS A 147 -12.19 -6.30 -14.81
C CYS A 147 -11.27 -6.66 -15.97
N ASP A 148 -11.53 -6.09 -17.15
CA ASP A 148 -10.73 -6.33 -18.34
C ASP A 148 -9.64 -5.28 -18.52
N THR A 149 -9.85 -4.06 -18.02
CA THR A 149 -8.87 -2.97 -18.09
C THR A 149 -8.54 -2.40 -16.72
N PHE A 150 -7.44 -1.68 -16.66
CA PHE A 150 -7.03 -0.99 -15.44
C PHE A 150 -7.96 0.19 -15.10
N GLU A 151 -8.40 0.90 -16.13
CA GLU A 151 -9.36 2.00 -16.01
C GLU A 151 -10.68 1.50 -15.43
N GLU A 152 -11.20 0.38 -15.94
CA GLU A 152 -12.41 -0.26 -15.40
C GLU A 152 -12.24 -0.65 -13.94
N ALA A 153 -11.07 -1.16 -13.54
CA ALA A 153 -10.79 -1.50 -12.15
C ALA A 153 -10.79 -0.26 -11.23
N ILE A 154 -10.24 0.86 -11.69
CA ILE A 154 -10.26 2.13 -10.96
C ILE A 154 -11.70 2.63 -10.81
N ASP A 155 -12.47 2.68 -11.90
CA ASP A 155 -13.86 3.13 -11.90
C ASP A 155 -14.73 2.24 -11.01
N THR A 156 -14.50 0.93 -11.05
CA THR A 156 -15.15 -0.06 -10.17
C THR A 156 -14.86 0.22 -8.70
N CYS A 157 -13.60 0.45 -8.35
CA CYS A 157 -13.23 0.84 -6.98
C CYS A 157 -13.89 2.16 -6.58
N TYR A 158 -13.85 3.17 -7.47
CA TYR A 158 -14.44 4.47 -7.19
C TYR A 158 -15.96 4.41 -6.99
N ALA A 159 -16.67 3.58 -7.75
CA ALA A 159 -18.11 3.37 -7.66
C ALA A 159 -18.54 2.61 -6.38
N ASN A 160 -17.69 1.67 -5.91
CA ASN A 160 -17.99 0.82 -4.75
C ASN A 160 -17.45 1.36 -3.42
N ALA A 161 -16.57 2.35 -3.44
CA ALA A 161 -16.00 2.94 -2.24
C ALA A 161 -16.95 3.97 -1.61
N VAL A 162 -16.94 4.03 -0.30
CA VAL A 162 -17.66 5.04 0.49
C VAL A 162 -16.70 5.89 1.30
N SER A 163 -17.15 7.05 1.78
CA SER A 163 -16.32 7.90 2.65
C SER A 163 -15.79 7.11 3.84
N GLY A 164 -14.49 7.21 4.10
CA GLY A 164 -13.77 6.44 5.12
C GLY A 164 -13.00 5.24 4.57
N ASP A 165 -13.29 4.79 3.35
CA ASP A 165 -12.56 3.71 2.69
C ASP A 165 -11.20 4.18 2.14
N ALA A 166 -10.38 3.20 1.75
CA ALA A 166 -9.19 3.39 0.92
C ALA A 166 -9.29 2.56 -0.36
N VAL A 167 -8.68 3.04 -1.44
CA VAL A 167 -8.36 2.25 -2.63
C VAL A 167 -6.85 2.05 -2.67
N LEU A 168 -6.42 0.81 -2.73
CA LEU A 168 -5.01 0.44 -2.80
C LEU A 168 -4.74 -0.30 -4.10
N LEU A 169 -3.85 0.26 -4.93
CA LEU A 169 -3.22 -0.49 -6.01
C LEU A 169 -2.01 -1.23 -5.45
N SER A 170 -2.09 -2.56 -5.28
CA SER A 170 -0.99 -3.41 -4.86
C SER A 170 -1.11 -4.76 -5.56
N PRO A 171 -0.51 -4.89 -6.77
CA PRO A 171 -0.90 -5.89 -7.75
C PRO A 171 -0.64 -7.34 -7.33
N ALA A 172 0.33 -7.62 -6.46
CA ALA A 172 0.89 -8.94 -6.16
C ALA A 172 1.47 -9.67 -7.39
N CYS A 173 1.47 -9.03 -8.55
CA CYS A 173 1.87 -9.54 -9.85
C CYS A 173 2.75 -8.53 -10.59
N ALA A 174 3.50 -8.99 -11.60
CA ALA A 174 4.18 -8.08 -12.51
C ALA A 174 3.18 -7.41 -13.47
N SER A 175 3.53 -6.21 -13.93
CA SER A 175 2.73 -5.43 -14.90
C SER A 175 2.89 -5.89 -16.36
N TRP A 176 3.77 -6.85 -16.62
CA TRP A 176 4.15 -7.27 -17.97
C TRP A 176 2.93 -7.72 -18.79
N GLY A 177 2.90 -7.32 -20.05
CA GLY A 177 1.79 -7.61 -20.98
C GLY A 177 0.63 -6.62 -20.91
N MET A 178 0.52 -5.81 -19.85
CA MET A 178 -0.45 -4.72 -19.73
C MET A 178 0.24 -3.34 -19.77
N PHE A 179 1.41 -3.23 -19.13
CA PHE A 179 2.21 -2.01 -19.05
C PHE A 179 3.69 -2.33 -19.27
N ALA A 180 4.46 -1.34 -19.73
CA ALA A 180 5.89 -1.51 -19.97
C ALA A 180 6.67 -1.82 -18.67
N ASN A 181 6.24 -1.25 -17.55
CA ASN A 181 6.83 -1.43 -16.22
C ASN A 181 5.83 -0.96 -15.15
N TYR A 182 6.18 -1.07 -13.85
CA TYR A 182 5.32 -0.64 -12.74
C TYR A 182 5.20 0.89 -12.65
N GLU A 183 6.17 1.64 -13.15
CA GLU A 183 6.12 3.08 -13.24
C GLU A 183 5.02 3.54 -14.22
N ALA A 184 4.87 2.87 -15.35
CA ALA A 184 3.79 3.14 -16.30
C ALA A 184 2.40 2.87 -15.68
N VAL A 185 2.26 1.82 -14.86
CA VAL A 185 1.05 1.57 -14.06
C VAL A 185 0.74 2.75 -13.15
N SER A 186 1.75 3.25 -12.45
CA SER A 186 1.65 4.36 -11.53
C SER A 186 1.15 5.63 -12.20
N TYR A 187 1.74 6.01 -13.33
CA TYR A 187 1.34 7.23 -14.06
C TYR A 187 -0.10 7.17 -14.56
N THR A 188 -0.58 6.00 -14.96
CA THR A 188 -1.98 5.82 -15.37
C THR A 188 -2.92 5.99 -14.16
N HIS A 189 -2.51 5.54 -12.99
CA HIS A 189 -3.30 5.70 -11.75
C HIS A 189 -3.39 7.17 -11.28
N LEU A 190 -2.35 7.97 -11.51
CA LEU A 190 -2.34 9.40 -11.16
C LEU A 190 -3.27 10.26 -12.02
N THR A 191 -3.68 9.76 -13.19
CA THR A 191 -4.60 10.44 -14.11
C THR A 191 -6.07 10.06 -13.87
N LEU A 192 -6.47 9.81 -12.61
CA LEU A 192 -7.86 9.54 -12.24
C LEU A 192 -8.80 10.60 -12.84
N PRO A 193 -10.01 10.21 -13.32
CA PRO A 193 -10.99 11.15 -13.84
C PRO A 193 -11.26 12.26 -12.84
N THR A 194 -11.19 13.50 -13.29
CA THR A 194 -11.48 14.72 -12.50
C THR A 194 -12.95 14.81 -12.13
#